data_7582a6639a4d9ea30e224498e2d4eee3
#
_entry.id   7582a6639a4d9ea30e224498e2d4eee3
#
_cell.length_a   1.000
_cell.length_b   1.000
_cell.length_c   1.000
_cell.angle_alpha   90.00
_cell.angle_beta   90.00
_cell.angle_gamma   90.00
#
_symmetry.space_group_name_H-M   'P 1'
#
loop_
_entity.id
_entity.type
_entity.pdbx_description
1 polymer ?
#
loop_
_entity_poly.entity_id
_entity_poly.type
_entity_poly.pdbx_seq_one_letter_code
_entity_poly.pdbx_strand_id
1 'polypeptide(L)'
;MTADDGSANSGSDSRAVDVDEWMAHPAQAGIDAFSGPNGSFETMMARVARFHHKHDFANPENNGHDMGYRLTLMLEELGELAAAITKAKPAEEAAEELADVFILTLGNALAMNVDLEAEFHKKMDRIMQRKARRGNLGIRVTEYTDDN
;
A
#
# COMPACT_ATOMS: atom_id res chain seq x y z
N MET A 1 55.27 8.01 2.23
CA MET A 1 54.38 7.46 3.26
C MET A 1 53.04 8.19 3.10
N THR A 2 52.24 7.77 2.17
CA THR A 2 50.95 8.36 1.79
C THR A 2 49.86 7.46 2.30
N ALA A 3 49.02 7.96 3.19
CA ALA A 3 47.87 7.27 3.72
C ALA A 3 46.76 7.30 2.66
N ASP A 4 46.28 6.10 2.34
CA ASP A 4 45.15 5.86 1.47
C ASP A 4 43.87 5.97 2.32
N ASP A 5 43.08 6.99 2.05
CA ASP A 5 41.81 7.24 2.73
C ASP A 5 40.69 6.55 1.93
N GLY A 6 40.41 5.30 2.31
CA GLY A 6 39.35 4.48 1.74
C GLY A 6 37.98 4.93 2.21
N SER A 7 37.42 5.97 1.59
CA SER A 7 36.03 6.35 1.74
C SER A 7 35.12 5.25 1.15
N ALA A 8 34.52 4.42 2.03
CA ALA A 8 33.48 3.50 1.67
C ALA A 8 32.19 4.28 1.37
N ASN A 9 31.89 4.42 0.10
CA ASN A 9 30.62 4.94 -0.39
C ASN A 9 29.50 3.89 -0.12
N SER A 10 28.75 4.07 0.96
CA SER A 10 27.53 3.32 1.20
C SER A 10 26.41 3.90 0.33
N GLY A 11 26.45 3.57 -0.96
CA GLY A 11 25.34 3.83 -1.85
C GLY A 11 24.11 3.06 -1.37
N SER A 12 23.10 3.77 -0.89
CA SER A 12 21.76 3.22 -0.77
C SER A 12 21.28 2.91 -2.18
N ASP A 13 21.32 1.63 -2.54
CA ASP A 13 20.73 1.14 -3.77
C ASP A 13 19.20 1.18 -3.63
N SER A 14 18.62 2.37 -3.80
CA SER A 14 17.21 2.54 -4.03
C SER A 14 16.95 2.08 -5.47
N ARG A 15 16.64 0.81 -5.65
CA ARG A 15 16.14 0.32 -6.94
C ARG A 15 14.88 1.08 -7.28
N ALA A 16 15.03 2.11 -8.11
CA ALA A 16 13.89 2.70 -8.80
C ALA A 16 13.21 1.57 -9.59
N VAL A 17 11.92 1.35 -9.31
CA VAL A 17 11.14 0.35 -10.06
C VAL A 17 11.03 0.89 -11.49
N ASP A 18 11.58 0.15 -12.46
CA ASP A 18 11.36 0.47 -13.87
C ASP A 18 9.89 0.19 -14.19
N VAL A 19 9.13 1.27 -14.40
CA VAL A 19 7.69 1.20 -14.63
C VAL A 19 7.37 0.40 -15.90
N ASP A 20 8.23 0.45 -16.91
CA ASP A 20 8.04 -0.27 -18.16
C ASP A 20 8.28 -1.78 -17.95
N GLU A 21 9.29 -2.15 -17.16
CA GLU A 21 9.53 -3.53 -16.76
C GLU A 21 8.40 -4.07 -15.87
N TRP A 22 7.91 -3.25 -14.95
CA TRP A 22 6.79 -3.60 -14.09
C TRP A 22 5.49 -3.80 -14.88
N MET A 23 5.23 -2.98 -15.89
CA MET A 23 4.06 -3.10 -16.77
C MET A 23 4.16 -4.32 -17.70
N ALA A 24 5.38 -4.74 -18.08
CA ALA A 24 5.61 -5.92 -18.93
C ALA A 24 5.45 -7.24 -18.14
N HIS A 25 5.89 -7.26 -16.88
CA HIS A 25 5.88 -8.46 -16.01
C HIS A 25 5.40 -8.10 -14.58
N PRO A 26 4.18 -7.59 -14.41
CA PRO A 26 3.74 -7.03 -13.14
C PRO A 26 3.75 -8.04 -11.98
N ALA A 27 3.48 -9.32 -12.25
CA ALA A 27 3.49 -10.34 -11.21
C ALA A 27 4.90 -10.65 -10.68
N GLN A 28 5.90 -10.72 -11.57
CA GLN A 28 7.28 -11.02 -11.17
C GLN A 28 7.93 -9.81 -10.50
N ALA A 29 7.76 -8.61 -11.06
CA ALA A 29 8.27 -7.39 -10.45
C ALA A 29 7.67 -7.16 -9.04
N GLY A 30 6.38 -7.47 -8.85
CA GLY A 30 5.73 -7.43 -7.55
C GLY A 30 6.34 -8.42 -6.55
N ILE A 31 6.61 -9.66 -6.97
CA ILE A 31 7.25 -10.67 -6.11
C ILE A 31 8.66 -10.20 -5.71
N ASP A 32 9.46 -9.72 -6.64
CA ASP A 32 10.83 -9.27 -6.38
C ASP A 32 10.88 -8.03 -5.48
N ALA A 33 9.94 -7.11 -5.64
CA ALA A 33 9.80 -5.94 -4.78
C ALA A 33 9.43 -6.30 -3.33
N PHE A 34 8.64 -7.35 -3.13
CA PHE A 34 8.22 -7.81 -1.80
C PHE A 34 9.16 -8.81 -1.13
N SER A 35 10.20 -9.30 -1.82
CA SER A 35 11.20 -10.21 -1.25
C SER A 35 12.20 -9.52 -0.29
N GLY A 36 12.00 -8.28 0.07
CA GLY A 36 12.85 -7.52 1.00
C GLY A 36 12.69 -7.95 2.47
N PRO A 37 13.72 -7.73 3.30
CA PRO A 37 13.80 -8.23 4.68
C PRO A 37 12.90 -7.46 5.68
N ASN A 38 12.03 -6.58 5.25
CA ASN A 38 11.44 -5.53 6.09
C ASN A 38 10.06 -5.82 6.67
N GLY A 39 9.85 -7.01 7.15
CA GLY A 39 8.84 -7.15 8.17
C GLY A 39 7.51 -7.71 7.69
N SER A 40 6.94 -8.49 8.58
CA SER A 40 5.60 -9.07 8.48
C SER A 40 4.53 -7.98 8.53
N PHE A 41 3.33 -8.32 8.11
CA PHE A 41 2.12 -7.51 8.30
C PHE A 41 1.97 -7.04 9.75
N GLU A 42 2.25 -7.91 10.72
CA GLU A 42 2.25 -7.60 12.15
C GLU A 42 3.21 -6.45 12.50
N THR A 43 4.40 -6.42 11.92
CA THR A 43 5.37 -5.33 12.14
C THR A 43 4.84 -3.99 11.60
N MET A 44 4.19 -3.99 10.43
CA MET A 44 3.58 -2.78 9.86
C MET A 44 2.42 -2.29 10.74
N MET A 45 1.53 -3.20 11.16
CA MET A 45 0.44 -2.87 12.09
C MET A 45 0.96 -2.29 13.41
N ALA A 46 2.01 -2.88 13.99
CA ALA A 46 2.62 -2.39 15.22
C ALA A 46 3.24 -0.99 15.05
N ARG A 47 3.79 -0.66 13.88
CA ARG A 47 4.31 0.69 13.58
C ARG A 47 3.19 1.71 13.51
N VAL A 48 2.09 1.40 12.84
CA VAL A 48 0.92 2.28 12.75
C VAL A 48 0.24 2.43 14.13
N ALA A 49 0.13 1.36 14.91
CA ALA A 49 -0.40 1.43 16.27
C ALA A 49 0.45 2.35 17.17
N ARG A 50 1.78 2.28 17.09
CA ARG A 50 2.67 3.21 17.82
C ARG A 50 2.51 4.66 17.38
N PHE A 51 2.28 4.89 16.08
CA PHE A 51 2.00 6.22 15.55
C PHE A 51 0.67 6.77 16.10
N HIS A 52 -0.40 5.96 16.10
CA HIS A 52 -1.68 6.34 16.68
C HIS A 52 -1.57 6.65 18.18
N HIS A 53 -0.83 5.82 18.91
CA HIS A 53 -0.58 6.03 20.34
C HIS A 53 0.21 7.32 20.59
N LYS A 54 1.28 7.56 19.83
CA LYS A 54 2.12 8.76 19.95
C LYS A 54 1.31 10.06 19.81
N HIS A 55 0.29 10.05 18.96
CA HIS A 55 -0.52 11.23 18.65
C HIS A 55 -1.90 11.20 19.33
N ASP A 56 -2.10 10.25 20.24
CA ASP A 56 -3.35 10.12 21.02
C ASP A 56 -4.61 10.08 20.14
N PHE A 57 -4.56 9.33 19.04
CA PHE A 57 -5.66 9.25 18.07
C PHE A 57 -6.91 8.56 18.62
N ALA A 58 -6.77 7.73 19.66
CA ALA A 58 -7.90 7.09 20.34
C ALA A 58 -8.70 8.04 21.22
N ASN A 59 -8.15 9.22 21.56
CA ASN A 59 -8.85 10.24 22.31
C ASN A 59 -9.98 10.85 21.46
N PRO A 60 -11.24 10.83 21.92
CA PRO A 60 -12.38 11.37 21.16
C PRO A 60 -12.21 12.85 20.77
N GLU A 61 -11.48 13.63 21.56
CA GLU A 61 -11.25 15.06 21.28
C GLU A 61 -10.33 15.28 20.05
N ASN A 62 -9.53 14.26 19.68
CA ASN A 62 -8.60 14.35 18.56
C ASN A 62 -9.19 13.85 17.24
N ASN A 63 -10.38 13.26 17.23
CA ASN A 63 -11.04 12.65 16.07
C ASN A 63 -10.19 11.62 15.29
N GLY A 64 -9.05 11.20 15.84
CA GLY A 64 -8.11 10.34 15.14
C GLY A 64 -8.65 8.96 14.79
N HIS A 65 -9.68 8.47 15.48
CA HIS A 65 -10.39 7.23 15.20
C HIS A 65 -11.83 7.46 14.67
N ASP A 66 -12.22 8.71 14.39
CA ASP A 66 -13.50 8.97 13.70
C ASP A 66 -13.42 8.47 12.25
N MET A 67 -14.29 7.54 11.91
CA MET A 67 -14.24 6.89 10.58
C MET A 67 -14.66 7.83 9.45
N GLY A 68 -15.51 8.81 9.69
CA GLY A 68 -15.86 9.84 8.71
C GLY A 68 -14.65 10.70 8.34
N TYR A 69 -13.92 11.15 9.35
CA TYR A 69 -12.69 11.89 9.18
C TYR A 69 -11.62 11.04 8.49
N ARG A 70 -11.39 9.80 8.93
CA ARG A 70 -10.40 8.88 8.35
C ARG A 70 -10.68 8.55 6.89
N LEU A 71 -11.94 8.36 6.51
CA LEU A 71 -12.32 8.15 5.11
C LEU A 71 -12.09 9.40 4.26
N THR A 72 -12.26 10.59 4.83
CA THR A 72 -11.94 11.85 4.14
C THR A 72 -10.45 11.95 3.84
N LEU A 73 -9.58 11.64 4.81
CA LEU A 73 -8.13 11.57 4.59
C LEU A 73 -7.77 10.55 3.51
N MET A 74 -8.37 9.36 3.53
CA MET A 74 -8.11 8.34 2.51
C MET A 74 -8.51 8.80 1.10
N LEU A 75 -9.60 9.56 0.96
CA LEU A 75 -9.99 10.14 -0.33
C LEU A 75 -9.02 11.22 -0.79
N GLU A 76 -8.41 11.97 0.12
CA GLU A 76 -7.36 12.93 -0.17
C GLU A 76 -6.15 12.22 -0.77
N GLU A 77 -5.59 11.20 -0.09
CA GLU A 77 -4.44 10.44 -0.59
C GLU A 77 -4.73 9.71 -1.91
N LEU A 78 -5.93 9.17 -2.08
CA LEU A 78 -6.34 8.58 -3.37
C LEU A 78 -6.40 9.64 -4.48
N GLY A 79 -6.80 10.86 -4.16
CA GLY A 79 -6.77 12.00 -5.09
C GLY A 79 -5.34 12.39 -5.47
N GLU A 80 -4.42 12.40 -4.51
CA GLU A 80 -3.01 12.71 -4.74
C GLU A 80 -2.32 11.62 -5.55
N LEU A 81 -2.57 10.34 -5.25
CA LEU A 81 -2.13 9.21 -6.07
C LEU A 81 -2.64 9.32 -7.52
N ALA A 82 -3.93 9.60 -7.70
CA ALA A 82 -4.50 9.79 -9.03
C ALA A 82 -3.86 10.97 -9.77
N ALA A 83 -3.57 12.06 -9.06
CA ALA A 83 -2.88 13.22 -9.62
C ALA A 83 -1.42 12.91 -9.98
N ALA A 84 -0.71 12.13 -9.17
CA ALA A 84 0.65 11.70 -9.46
C ALA A 84 0.71 10.89 -10.77
N ILE A 85 -0.21 9.94 -10.93
CA ILE A 85 -0.31 9.09 -12.14
C ILE A 85 -0.72 9.92 -13.37
N THR A 86 -1.81 10.70 -13.27
CA THR A 86 -2.39 11.39 -14.44
C THR A 86 -1.54 12.57 -14.92
N LYS A 87 -0.72 13.14 -14.06
CA LYS A 87 0.22 14.23 -14.40
C LYS A 87 1.63 13.72 -14.73
N ALA A 88 1.81 12.40 -14.83
CA ALA A 88 3.10 11.75 -15.09
C ALA A 88 4.22 12.27 -14.16
N LYS A 89 3.91 12.39 -12.85
CA LYS A 89 4.91 12.72 -11.84
C LYS A 89 5.92 11.56 -11.69
N PRO A 90 7.09 11.79 -11.05
CA PRO A 90 8.04 10.71 -10.76
C PRO A 90 7.38 9.51 -10.06
N ALA A 91 7.83 8.30 -10.38
CA ALA A 91 7.24 7.07 -9.83
C ALA A 91 7.34 7.02 -8.29
N GLU A 92 8.36 7.67 -7.73
CA GLU A 92 8.57 7.80 -6.29
C GLU A 92 7.42 8.55 -5.61
N GLU A 93 6.90 9.62 -6.21
CA GLU A 93 5.75 10.35 -5.67
C GLU A 93 4.49 9.46 -5.66
N ALA A 94 4.22 8.74 -6.74
CA ALA A 94 3.10 7.80 -6.76
C ALA A 94 3.26 6.64 -5.74
N ALA A 95 4.50 6.20 -5.50
CA ALA A 95 4.78 5.18 -4.48
C ALA A 95 4.56 5.71 -3.06
N GLU A 96 4.90 6.98 -2.80
CA GLU A 96 4.63 7.65 -1.52
C GLU A 96 3.14 7.73 -1.24
N GLU A 97 2.35 8.24 -2.18
CA GLU A 97 0.89 8.33 -2.05
C GLU A 97 0.22 6.96 -1.87
N LEU A 98 0.73 5.94 -2.56
CA LEU A 98 0.23 4.57 -2.36
C LEU A 98 0.55 4.04 -0.96
N ALA A 99 1.71 4.40 -0.41
CA ALA A 99 2.07 4.05 0.96
C ALA A 99 1.16 4.77 1.97
N ASP A 100 0.78 6.03 1.73
CA ASP A 100 -0.14 6.77 2.60
C ASP A 100 -1.55 6.16 2.60
N VAL A 101 -2.08 5.77 1.44
CA VAL A 101 -3.33 4.99 1.34
C VAL A 101 -3.23 3.69 2.15
N PHE A 102 -2.10 3.00 2.09
CA PHE A 102 -1.91 1.75 2.84
C PHE A 102 -1.81 1.99 4.35
N ILE A 103 -1.07 3.00 4.79
CA ILE A 103 -0.97 3.40 6.21
C ILE A 103 -2.35 3.77 6.76
N LEU A 104 -3.14 4.52 6.01
CA LEU A 104 -4.53 4.84 6.40
C LEU A 104 -5.40 3.60 6.47
N THR A 105 -5.23 2.63 5.56
CA THR A 105 -5.94 1.34 5.60
C THR A 105 -5.63 0.57 6.89
N LEU A 106 -4.37 0.45 7.27
CA LEU A 106 -3.95 -0.17 8.52
C LEU A 106 -4.51 0.57 9.74
N GLY A 107 -4.46 1.90 9.70
CA GLY A 107 -5.02 2.75 10.75
C GLY A 107 -6.55 2.65 10.87
N ASN A 108 -7.26 2.45 9.76
CA ASN A 108 -8.70 2.20 9.76
C ASN A 108 -9.02 0.85 10.42
N ALA A 109 -8.22 -0.18 10.15
CA ALA A 109 -8.38 -1.47 10.81
C ALA A 109 -8.20 -1.36 12.34
N LEU A 110 -7.22 -0.58 12.81
CA LEU A 110 -7.05 -0.28 14.23
C LEU A 110 -8.25 0.46 14.82
N ALA A 111 -8.72 1.52 14.14
CA ALA A 111 -9.84 2.34 14.60
C ALA A 111 -11.15 1.53 14.70
N MET A 112 -11.34 0.57 13.80
CA MET A 112 -12.51 -0.32 13.74
C MET A 112 -12.34 -1.58 14.58
N ASN A 113 -11.16 -1.83 15.15
CA ASN A 113 -10.80 -3.06 15.86
C ASN A 113 -11.05 -4.32 15.00
N VAL A 114 -10.56 -4.31 13.76
CA VAL A 114 -10.73 -5.39 12.78
C VAL A 114 -9.40 -6.13 12.58
N ASP A 115 -9.44 -7.45 12.59
CA ASP A 115 -8.35 -8.31 12.13
C ASP A 115 -8.29 -8.28 10.60
N LEU A 116 -7.53 -7.30 10.08
CA LEU A 116 -7.43 -7.05 8.64
C LEU A 116 -6.68 -8.18 7.92
N GLU A 117 -5.73 -8.85 8.56
CA GLU A 117 -4.99 -9.97 7.98
C GLU A 117 -5.92 -11.16 7.74
N ALA A 118 -6.71 -11.53 8.75
CA ALA A 118 -7.70 -12.59 8.61
C ALA A 118 -8.75 -12.26 7.55
N GLU A 119 -9.25 -11.03 7.50
CA GLU A 119 -10.22 -10.61 6.49
C GLU A 119 -9.61 -10.54 5.08
N PHE A 120 -8.33 -10.18 4.96
CA PHE A 120 -7.60 -10.23 3.69
C PHE A 120 -7.55 -11.67 3.14
N HIS A 121 -7.09 -12.63 3.92
CA HIS A 121 -7.00 -14.03 3.48
C HIS A 121 -8.37 -14.59 3.12
N LYS A 122 -9.35 -14.41 3.97
CA LYS A 122 -10.74 -14.82 3.72
C LYS A 122 -11.32 -14.20 2.42
N LYS A 123 -10.99 -12.93 2.15
CA LYS A 123 -11.42 -12.25 0.93
C LYS A 123 -10.69 -12.79 -0.30
N MET A 124 -9.37 -13.01 -0.19
CA MET A 124 -8.57 -13.56 -1.28
C MET A 124 -9.03 -14.96 -1.67
N ASP A 125 -9.28 -15.85 -0.71
CA ASP A 125 -9.79 -17.19 -0.97
C ASP A 125 -11.08 -17.16 -1.80
N ARG A 126 -11.99 -16.22 -1.49
CA ARG A 126 -13.23 -16.03 -2.26
C ARG A 126 -12.98 -15.47 -3.67
N ILE A 127 -12.06 -14.49 -3.80
CA ILE A 127 -11.75 -13.88 -5.11
C ILE A 127 -11.07 -14.90 -6.03
N MET A 128 -10.18 -15.73 -5.51
CA MET A 128 -9.47 -16.76 -6.28
C MET A 128 -10.43 -17.81 -6.90
N GLN A 129 -11.61 -17.98 -6.35
CA GLN A 129 -12.64 -18.89 -6.91
C GLN A 129 -13.49 -18.24 -8.01
N ARG A 130 -13.39 -16.94 -8.20
CA ARG A 130 -14.21 -16.21 -9.18
C ARG A 130 -13.65 -16.34 -10.58
N LYS A 131 -14.55 -16.35 -11.56
CA LYS A 131 -14.18 -16.29 -12.98
C LYS A 131 -13.81 -14.86 -13.38
N ALA A 132 -12.78 -14.75 -14.23
CA ALA A 132 -12.42 -13.48 -14.84
C ALA A 132 -13.17 -13.32 -16.18
N ARG A 133 -13.64 -12.10 -16.46
CA ARG A 133 -14.21 -11.72 -17.77
C ARG A 133 -13.49 -10.48 -18.30
N ARG A 134 -13.26 -10.44 -19.61
CA ARG A 134 -12.71 -9.27 -20.26
C ARG A 134 -13.84 -8.30 -20.60
N GLY A 135 -13.80 -7.10 -19.99
CA GLY A 135 -14.68 -5.98 -20.34
C GLY A 135 -13.99 -4.99 -21.29
N ASN A 136 -14.66 -3.88 -21.58
CA ASN A 136 -14.13 -2.85 -22.49
C ASN A 136 -12.88 -2.15 -21.94
N LEU A 137 -12.74 -2.05 -20.62
CA LEU A 137 -11.62 -1.37 -19.95
C LEU A 137 -10.55 -2.33 -19.41
N GLY A 138 -10.75 -3.65 -19.52
CA GLY A 138 -9.80 -4.64 -19.01
C GLY A 138 -10.46 -5.90 -18.46
N ILE A 139 -9.64 -6.70 -17.76
CA ILE A 139 -10.10 -7.93 -17.09
C ILE A 139 -10.74 -7.55 -15.75
N ARG A 140 -11.89 -8.15 -15.47
CA ARG A 140 -12.61 -7.99 -14.22
C ARG A 140 -12.91 -9.34 -13.58
N VAL A 141 -12.68 -9.42 -12.28
CA VAL A 141 -13.01 -10.59 -11.44
C VAL A 141 -14.18 -10.19 -10.55
N THR A 142 -15.38 -10.65 -10.86
CA THR A 142 -16.59 -10.34 -10.10
C THR A 142 -17.44 -11.60 -9.90
N GLU A 143 -18.36 -11.57 -8.95
CA GLU A 143 -19.44 -12.54 -8.92
C GLU A 143 -20.40 -12.21 -10.08
N TYR A 144 -20.55 -13.16 -10.99
CA TYR A 144 -21.59 -13.12 -11.99
C TYR A 144 -22.68 -14.08 -11.51
N THR A 145 -23.87 -13.57 -11.25
CA THR A 145 -25.07 -14.40 -11.22
C THR A 145 -25.35 -14.78 -12.68
N ASP A 146 -25.50 -16.07 -12.94
CA ASP A 146 -25.80 -16.59 -14.28
C ASP A 146 -27.24 -16.24 -14.73
N ASP A 147 -27.79 -15.12 -14.28
CA ASP A 147 -29.11 -14.61 -14.69
C ASP A 147 -28.93 -13.64 -15.88
N ASN A 148 -28.85 -14.23 -17.06
CA ASN A 148 -29.28 -13.87 -18.43
C ASN A 148 -28.34 -14.43 -19.48
#